data_567c82e34085e8c4b0ad8e4854907bcd
#
_entry.id   567c82e34085e8c4b0ad8e4854907bcd
#
_cell.length_a   1.000
_cell.length_b   1.000
_cell.length_c   1.000
_cell.angle_alpha   90.00
_cell.angle_beta   90.00
_cell.angle_gamma   90.00
#
_symmetry.space_group_name_H-M   'P 1'
#
loop_
_entity.id
_entity.type
_entity.pdbx_description
1 polymer ?
#
loop_
_entity_poly.entity_id
_entity_poly.type
_entity_poly.pdbx_seq_one_letter_code
_entity_poly.pdbx_strand_id
1 'polypeptide(L)'
;MKIAISGASGYIGRHLSSFFEGKGYEVVSLDRRLFKEEHFSELCCRVEQCDVVVNLAGAPINKRWNNAYKQELYSSRVGVTRQLVRAINANEMMPRLLISISAVGYYSPVGEYDEYNAEQGDNFLAKLCGDWEEAARTCSSGVRLVIARLGIVLSTDGGALEQMLRIQRFSRMGIVIGSGRQSFSWISMADLCRSFDFVIQEPHLQGVVNMVSPQQITQRHFASVLAKAYDIRWTLSLPSSFFRLLLGKGASFLTEGQTVRPTKLSGFGFTYVYSTIEKMMHIIDYQTIHNLDVPRYMGQWYEIARFENRFEKGMTHVMATYTLHPNGRISVLNEGLQAGVLKKAWGKAKQPDPENNPGKLKVAFFWRFFADYYIFELDENYQYAVVGSRSEKYLWILSRSKNLPDTIREELLCKIGEMGFDSSKLLFTVQD
;
A
#
# COMPACT_ATOMS: atom_id res chain seq x y z
N MET A 1 22.80 -5.40 -16.11
CA MET A 1 23.24 -5.37 -14.70
C MET A 1 22.75 -6.65 -14.03
N LYS A 2 23.63 -7.27 -13.25
CA LYS A 2 23.36 -8.55 -12.58
C LYS A 2 23.29 -8.34 -11.07
N ILE A 3 22.19 -8.79 -10.45
CA ILE A 3 21.86 -8.54 -9.04
C ILE A 3 21.73 -9.86 -8.29
N ALA A 4 22.57 -10.10 -7.30
CA ALA A 4 22.40 -11.23 -6.38
C ALA A 4 21.44 -10.89 -5.24
N ILE A 5 20.51 -11.76 -4.94
CA ILE A 5 19.52 -11.55 -3.87
C ILE A 5 19.53 -12.74 -2.90
N SER A 6 19.95 -12.51 -1.65
CA SER A 6 19.72 -13.48 -0.58
C SER A 6 18.28 -13.36 -0.08
N GLY A 7 17.62 -14.50 0.20
CA GLY A 7 16.21 -14.48 0.59
C GLY A 7 15.25 -14.16 -0.57
N ALA A 8 15.66 -14.39 -1.83
CA ALA A 8 14.84 -14.19 -3.04
C ALA A 8 13.51 -14.96 -3.01
N SER A 9 13.44 -16.12 -2.38
CA SER A 9 12.21 -16.92 -2.22
C SER A 9 11.25 -16.38 -1.16
N GLY A 10 11.68 -15.41 -0.34
CA GLY A 10 10.85 -14.73 0.65
C GLY A 10 9.80 -13.81 0.03
N TYR A 11 8.88 -13.28 0.84
CA TYR A 11 7.80 -12.42 0.35
C TYR A 11 8.35 -11.17 -0.36
N ILE A 12 9.19 -10.38 0.31
CA ILE A 12 9.83 -9.19 -0.30
C ILE A 12 10.76 -9.61 -1.45
N GLY A 13 11.51 -10.70 -1.29
CA GLY A 13 12.46 -11.18 -2.29
C GLY A 13 11.81 -11.48 -3.64
N ARG A 14 10.66 -12.17 -3.65
CA ARG A 14 9.91 -12.47 -4.89
C ARG A 14 9.43 -11.21 -5.60
N HIS A 15 8.87 -10.24 -4.87
CA HIS A 15 8.45 -8.96 -5.46
C HIS A 15 9.62 -8.19 -6.04
N LEU A 16 10.73 -8.12 -5.32
CA LEU A 16 11.92 -7.42 -5.75
C LEU A 16 12.57 -8.10 -6.96
N SER A 17 12.65 -9.45 -6.98
CA SER A 17 13.13 -10.21 -8.13
C SER A 17 12.29 -9.94 -9.37
N SER A 18 10.97 -10.07 -9.28
CA SER A 18 10.05 -9.79 -10.40
C SER A 18 10.13 -8.35 -10.88
N PHE A 19 10.27 -7.39 -9.95
CA PHE A 19 10.43 -5.98 -10.28
C PHE A 19 11.74 -5.72 -11.06
N PHE A 20 12.86 -6.31 -10.64
CA PHE A 20 14.15 -6.16 -11.30
C PHE A 20 14.18 -6.85 -12.66
N GLU A 21 13.64 -8.06 -12.77
CA GLU A 21 13.48 -8.78 -14.04
C GLU A 21 12.62 -7.96 -15.02
N GLY A 22 11.53 -7.35 -14.55
CA GLY A 22 10.69 -6.44 -15.34
C GLY A 22 11.41 -5.17 -15.81
N LYS A 23 12.49 -4.79 -15.12
CA LYS A 23 13.43 -3.71 -15.52
C LYS A 23 14.56 -4.17 -16.47
N GLY A 24 14.60 -5.47 -16.79
CA GLY A 24 15.66 -6.04 -17.63
C GLY A 24 16.97 -6.34 -16.89
N TYR A 25 16.96 -6.43 -15.56
CA TYR A 25 18.12 -6.88 -14.78
C TYR A 25 18.14 -8.40 -14.68
N GLU A 26 19.33 -8.99 -14.66
CA GLU A 26 19.50 -10.40 -14.38
C GLU A 26 19.53 -10.64 -12.88
N VAL A 27 18.63 -11.48 -12.36
CA VAL A 27 18.54 -11.78 -10.93
C VAL A 27 19.14 -13.13 -10.61
N VAL A 28 20.08 -13.16 -9.66
CA VAL A 28 20.75 -14.36 -9.14
C VAL A 28 20.25 -14.63 -7.73
N SER A 29 19.54 -15.72 -7.54
CA SER A 29 19.10 -16.13 -6.21
C SER A 29 20.25 -16.76 -5.40
N LEU A 30 20.50 -16.22 -4.20
CA LEU A 30 21.39 -16.83 -3.21
C LEU A 30 20.52 -17.59 -2.21
N ASP A 31 20.36 -18.87 -2.43
CA ASP A 31 19.55 -19.73 -1.59
C ASP A 31 20.22 -20.04 -0.23
N ARG A 32 19.43 -20.54 0.73
CA ARG A 32 19.87 -20.78 2.11
C ARG A 32 21.03 -21.80 2.21
N ARG A 33 21.15 -22.69 1.25
CA ARG A 33 22.20 -23.72 1.20
C ARG A 33 23.58 -23.08 1.07
N LEU A 34 23.71 -22.01 0.27
CA LEU A 34 24.98 -21.33 0.00
C LEU A 34 25.63 -20.73 1.24
N PHE A 35 24.87 -20.47 2.29
CA PHE A 35 25.38 -19.88 3.54
C PHE A 35 25.90 -20.92 4.55
N LYS A 36 26.06 -22.18 4.13
CA LYS A 36 26.77 -23.19 4.90
C LYS A 36 28.24 -23.19 4.47
N GLU A 37 29.15 -23.53 5.43
CA GLU A 37 30.60 -23.49 5.18
C GLU A 37 31.01 -24.37 4.01
N GLU A 38 30.38 -25.56 3.85
CA GLU A 38 30.62 -26.51 2.75
C GLU A 38 30.34 -25.93 1.34
N HIS A 39 29.56 -24.86 1.24
CA HIS A 39 29.20 -24.19 -0.03
C HIS A 39 29.82 -22.78 -0.18
N PHE A 40 30.80 -22.44 0.68
CA PHE A 40 31.36 -21.09 0.70
C PHE A 40 32.01 -20.70 -0.65
N SER A 41 32.74 -21.61 -1.29
CA SER A 41 33.33 -21.36 -2.61
C SER A 41 32.26 -21.10 -3.69
N GLU A 42 31.14 -21.83 -3.65
CA GLU A 42 30.01 -21.57 -4.57
C GLU A 42 29.39 -20.20 -4.32
N LEU A 43 29.28 -19.79 -3.05
CA LEU A 43 28.78 -18.45 -2.69
C LEU A 43 29.70 -17.36 -3.25
N CYS A 44 31.02 -17.51 -3.09
CA CYS A 44 32.02 -16.57 -3.66
C CYS A 44 31.84 -16.42 -5.18
N CYS A 45 31.80 -17.53 -5.92
CA CYS A 45 31.65 -17.51 -7.38
C CYS A 45 30.33 -16.82 -7.82
N ARG A 46 29.23 -17.02 -7.09
CA ARG A 46 27.97 -16.38 -7.44
C ARG A 46 27.97 -14.89 -7.17
N VAL A 47 28.61 -14.45 -6.10
CA VAL A 47 28.71 -13.03 -5.71
C VAL A 47 29.64 -12.27 -6.67
N GLU A 48 30.78 -12.88 -7.04
CA GLU A 48 31.77 -12.28 -7.95
C GLU A 48 31.19 -11.90 -9.32
N GLN A 49 30.21 -12.67 -9.79
CA GLN A 49 29.55 -12.43 -11.07
C GLN A 49 28.52 -11.31 -11.05
N CYS A 50 28.31 -10.64 -9.91
CA CYS A 50 27.21 -9.70 -9.74
C CYS A 50 27.69 -8.26 -9.51
N ASP A 51 26.99 -7.31 -10.14
CA ASP A 51 27.23 -5.88 -9.96
C ASP A 51 26.74 -5.37 -8.60
N VAL A 52 25.64 -5.94 -8.13
CA VAL A 52 24.92 -5.54 -6.91
C VAL A 52 24.54 -6.77 -6.10
N VAL A 53 24.67 -6.67 -4.79
CA VAL A 53 24.20 -7.68 -3.85
C VAL A 53 23.14 -7.10 -2.94
N VAL A 54 21.99 -7.76 -2.85
CA VAL A 54 20.88 -7.38 -1.97
C VAL A 54 20.68 -8.49 -0.93
N ASN A 55 20.87 -8.16 0.33
CA ASN A 55 20.73 -9.09 1.45
C ASN A 55 19.36 -8.92 2.13
N LEU A 56 18.41 -9.82 1.82
CA LEU A 56 17.05 -9.86 2.41
C LEU A 56 16.86 -11.05 3.36
N ALA A 57 17.91 -11.82 3.64
CA ALA A 57 17.78 -13.03 4.42
C ALA A 57 17.37 -12.76 5.86
N GLY A 58 16.36 -13.48 6.35
CA GLY A 58 15.91 -13.41 7.73
C GLY A 58 14.70 -14.30 8.02
N ALA A 59 14.70 -14.98 9.15
CA ALA A 59 13.56 -15.76 9.63
C ALA A 59 12.38 -14.82 9.98
N PRO A 60 11.12 -15.26 9.83
CA PRO A 60 9.94 -14.46 10.15
C PRO A 60 9.90 -14.03 11.62
N ILE A 61 9.52 -12.78 11.90
CA ILE A 61 9.45 -12.25 13.28
C ILE A 61 8.10 -12.50 13.97
N ASN A 62 7.09 -12.92 13.24
CA ASN A 62 5.71 -13.08 13.70
C ASN A 62 5.41 -14.42 14.40
N LYS A 63 6.43 -15.12 14.88
CA LYS A 63 6.31 -16.33 15.70
C LYS A 63 6.52 -16.01 17.18
N ARG A 64 6.20 -16.97 18.05
CA ARG A 64 6.48 -16.85 19.49
C ARG A 64 7.99 -16.95 19.75
N TRP A 65 8.55 -15.95 20.47
CA TRP A 65 9.99 -15.90 20.76
C TRP A 65 10.35 -16.64 22.04
N ASN A 66 10.84 -17.83 21.89
CA ASN A 66 11.61 -18.53 22.92
C ASN A 66 13.11 -18.36 22.64
N ASN A 67 13.96 -18.91 23.49
CA ASN A 67 15.43 -18.77 23.34
C ASN A 67 15.94 -19.40 22.03
N ALA A 68 15.43 -20.56 21.63
CA ALA A 68 15.80 -21.22 20.38
C ALA A 68 15.40 -20.35 19.16
N TYR A 69 14.19 -19.78 19.18
CA TYR A 69 13.75 -18.94 18.08
C TYR A 69 14.49 -17.59 18.00
N LYS A 70 14.87 -17.02 19.14
CA LYS A 70 15.76 -15.84 19.15
C LYS A 70 17.12 -16.14 18.54
N GLN A 71 17.66 -17.32 18.78
CA GLN A 71 18.89 -17.78 18.14
C GLN A 71 18.71 -17.94 16.63
N GLU A 72 17.56 -18.47 16.19
CA GLU A 72 17.23 -18.54 14.75
C GLU A 72 17.11 -17.16 14.12
N LEU A 73 16.46 -16.20 14.80
CA LEU A 73 16.37 -14.80 14.34
C LEU A 73 17.76 -14.17 14.19
N TYR A 74 18.66 -14.45 15.13
CA TYR A 74 20.03 -13.94 15.11
C TYR A 74 20.85 -14.60 14.00
N SER A 75 20.90 -15.92 13.94
CA SER A 75 21.72 -16.65 12.96
C SER A 75 21.27 -16.39 11.51
N SER A 76 19.94 -16.31 11.28
CA SER A 76 19.39 -16.05 9.95
C SER A 76 19.65 -14.63 9.44
N ARG A 77 20.05 -13.69 10.28
CA ARG A 77 20.38 -12.30 9.94
C ARG A 77 21.88 -12.05 10.06
N VAL A 78 22.37 -12.02 11.27
CA VAL A 78 23.79 -11.70 11.55
C VAL A 78 24.73 -12.76 10.97
N GLY A 79 24.41 -14.07 11.16
CA GLY A 79 25.19 -15.16 10.62
C GLY A 79 25.25 -15.14 9.09
N VAL A 80 24.09 -15.01 8.44
CA VAL A 80 24.01 -14.95 6.98
C VAL A 80 24.76 -13.71 6.43
N THR A 81 24.59 -12.56 7.07
CA THR A 81 25.29 -11.32 6.66
C THR A 81 26.78 -11.45 6.78
N ARG A 82 27.30 -12.04 7.86
CA ARG A 82 28.74 -12.31 8.03
C ARG A 82 29.29 -13.22 6.92
N GLN A 83 28.59 -14.29 6.58
CA GLN A 83 29.01 -15.18 5.50
C GLN A 83 28.98 -14.48 4.13
N LEU A 84 27.95 -13.67 3.87
CA LEU A 84 27.84 -12.91 2.64
C LEU A 84 28.98 -11.89 2.50
N VAL A 85 29.23 -11.11 3.55
CA VAL A 85 30.32 -10.13 3.57
C VAL A 85 31.70 -10.81 3.45
N ARG A 86 31.88 -11.94 4.13
CA ARG A 86 33.10 -12.75 3.98
C ARG A 86 33.31 -13.20 2.52
N ALA A 87 32.25 -13.62 1.84
CA ALA A 87 32.32 -14.00 0.43
C ALA A 87 32.64 -12.81 -0.48
N ILE A 88 32.02 -11.65 -0.24
CA ILE A 88 32.32 -10.39 -0.97
C ILE A 88 33.79 -10.02 -0.81
N ASN A 89 34.30 -10.02 0.43
CA ASN A 89 35.65 -9.60 0.75
C ASN A 89 36.74 -10.59 0.27
N ALA A 90 36.35 -11.85 -0.01
CA ALA A 90 37.28 -12.89 -0.50
C ALA A 90 37.50 -12.81 -2.03
N ASN A 91 36.65 -12.10 -2.75
CA ASN A 91 36.71 -12.01 -4.21
C ASN A 91 37.61 -10.87 -4.67
N GLU A 92 38.34 -11.09 -5.78
CA GLU A 92 39.11 -10.04 -6.44
C GLU A 92 38.20 -9.02 -7.14
N MET A 93 37.15 -9.51 -7.80
CA MET A 93 36.09 -8.68 -8.39
C MET A 93 34.93 -8.58 -7.43
N MET A 94 34.87 -7.47 -6.71
CA MET A 94 33.81 -7.20 -5.75
C MET A 94 32.59 -6.51 -6.41
N PRO A 95 31.36 -6.75 -5.93
CA PRO A 95 30.21 -6.00 -6.36
C PRO A 95 30.38 -4.51 -6.03
N ARG A 96 29.88 -3.63 -6.88
CA ARG A 96 29.96 -2.18 -6.64
C ARG A 96 29.07 -1.70 -5.47
N LEU A 97 28.06 -2.49 -5.10
CA LEU A 97 27.05 -2.12 -4.08
C LEU A 97 26.59 -3.35 -3.30
N LEU A 98 26.58 -3.22 -1.97
CA LEU A 98 25.86 -4.09 -1.05
C LEU A 98 24.71 -3.31 -0.43
N ILE A 99 23.47 -3.75 -0.64
CA ILE A 99 22.29 -3.30 0.10
C ILE A 99 21.94 -4.37 1.13
N SER A 100 22.21 -4.09 2.40
CA SER A 100 21.83 -5.00 3.50
C SER A 100 20.63 -4.45 4.23
N ILE A 101 19.54 -5.24 4.33
CA ILE A 101 18.38 -4.79 5.10
C ILE A 101 18.66 -4.80 6.58
N SER A 102 17.99 -3.91 7.28
CA SER A 102 17.79 -3.82 8.71
C SER A 102 16.31 -3.49 8.96
N ALA A 103 15.95 -2.99 10.12
CA ALA A 103 14.57 -2.60 10.41
C ALA A 103 14.54 -1.31 11.25
N VAL A 104 13.43 -0.57 11.15
CA VAL A 104 13.16 0.58 12.05
C VAL A 104 13.14 0.19 13.52
N GLY A 105 13.03 -1.11 13.83
CA GLY A 105 13.20 -1.66 15.18
C GLY A 105 14.58 -1.43 15.80
N TYR A 106 15.55 -0.88 15.06
CA TYR A 106 16.80 -0.34 15.59
C TYR A 106 16.58 0.81 16.55
N TYR A 107 15.65 1.72 16.20
CA TYR A 107 15.41 2.95 16.94
C TYR A 107 14.68 2.71 18.27
N SER A 108 14.89 3.61 19.23
CA SER A 108 14.12 3.67 20.45
C SER A 108 12.61 3.87 20.16
N PRO A 109 11.70 3.31 20.96
CA PRO A 109 10.26 3.56 20.80
C PRO A 109 9.86 4.98 21.27
N VAL A 110 10.76 5.74 21.88
CA VAL A 110 10.52 7.09 22.38
C VAL A 110 11.33 8.09 21.56
N GLY A 111 10.65 9.09 21.01
CA GLY A 111 11.28 10.11 20.17
C GLY A 111 10.94 9.97 18.68
N GLU A 112 11.48 10.91 17.88
CA GLU A 112 11.42 10.91 16.43
C GLU A 112 12.85 10.82 15.88
N TYR A 113 13.04 9.94 14.90
CA TYR A 113 14.36 9.61 14.39
C TYR A 113 14.42 9.70 12.87
N ASP A 114 15.60 9.96 12.37
CA ASP A 114 15.97 9.79 10.97
C ASP A 114 17.37 9.19 10.84
N GLU A 115 17.96 9.22 9.66
CA GLU A 115 19.31 8.67 9.42
C GLU A 115 20.44 9.48 10.04
N TYR A 116 20.20 10.74 10.39
CA TYR A 116 21.17 11.67 10.96
C TYR A 116 21.02 11.82 12.47
N ASN A 117 19.81 11.62 12.98
CA ASN A 117 19.50 11.62 14.41
C ASN A 117 18.97 10.25 14.83
N ALA A 118 19.87 9.35 15.17
CA ALA A 118 19.57 7.94 15.46
C ALA A 118 19.94 7.59 16.90
N GLU A 119 18.97 7.09 17.65
CA GLU A 119 19.19 6.49 18.97
C GLU A 119 18.76 5.02 18.92
N GLN A 120 19.70 4.13 19.28
CA GLN A 120 19.41 2.70 19.36
C GLN A 120 18.58 2.39 20.58
N GLY A 121 17.48 1.64 20.39
CA GLY A 121 16.70 1.11 21.49
C GLY A 121 17.46 0.05 22.32
N ASP A 122 16.95 -0.26 23.49
CA ASP A 122 17.55 -1.19 24.45
C ASP A 122 16.96 -2.62 24.39
N ASN A 123 15.89 -2.81 23.63
CA ASN A 123 15.19 -4.08 23.51
C ASN A 123 15.94 -5.10 22.60
N PHE A 124 15.46 -6.34 22.59
CA PHE A 124 16.07 -7.42 21.80
C PHE A 124 16.14 -7.12 20.30
N LEU A 125 15.11 -6.50 19.72
CA LEU A 125 15.11 -6.15 18.30
C LEU A 125 16.14 -5.10 17.94
N ALA A 126 16.25 -4.07 18.75
CA ALA A 126 17.22 -3.00 18.55
C ALA A 126 18.66 -3.54 18.61
N LYS A 127 18.96 -4.42 19.58
CA LYS A 127 20.26 -5.11 19.68
C LYS A 127 20.52 -6.01 18.46
N LEU A 128 19.52 -6.80 18.06
CA LEU A 128 19.61 -7.63 16.85
C LEU A 128 19.89 -6.79 15.59
N CYS A 129 19.20 -5.65 15.43
CA CYS A 129 19.44 -4.73 14.31
C CYS A 129 20.85 -4.15 14.37
N GLY A 130 21.32 -3.73 15.56
CA GLY A 130 22.69 -3.22 15.73
C GLY A 130 23.75 -4.23 15.33
N ASP A 131 23.67 -5.47 15.82
CA ASP A 131 24.61 -6.54 15.47
C ASP A 131 24.53 -6.92 13.98
N TRP A 132 23.33 -6.82 13.40
CA TRP A 132 23.11 -7.08 11.97
C TRP A 132 23.78 -6.03 11.09
N GLU A 133 23.59 -4.74 11.44
CA GLU A 133 24.21 -3.63 10.74
C GLU A 133 25.73 -3.63 10.90
N GLU A 134 26.23 -3.97 12.09
CA GLU A 134 27.67 -4.08 12.34
C GLU A 134 28.31 -5.20 11.48
N ALA A 135 27.61 -6.34 11.34
CA ALA A 135 28.07 -7.40 10.42
C ALA A 135 28.15 -6.91 8.97
N ALA A 136 27.23 -6.07 8.53
CA ALA A 136 27.30 -5.50 7.17
C ALA A 136 28.43 -4.47 7.03
N ARG A 137 28.75 -3.69 8.08
CA ARG A 137 29.84 -2.69 8.08
C ARG A 137 31.23 -3.27 7.95
N THR A 138 31.39 -4.59 8.19
CA THR A 138 32.67 -5.29 7.93
C THR A 138 32.95 -5.53 6.44
N CYS A 139 32.07 -5.08 5.53
CA CYS A 139 32.28 -5.13 4.09
C CYS A 139 33.44 -4.23 3.68
N SER A 140 34.21 -4.67 2.67
CA SER A 140 35.34 -3.93 2.11
C SER A 140 34.94 -2.48 1.75
N SER A 141 35.83 -1.53 2.02
CA SER A 141 35.63 -0.11 1.69
C SER A 141 35.54 0.16 0.17
N GLY A 142 35.98 -0.79 -0.67
CA GLY A 142 35.78 -0.73 -2.11
C GLY A 142 34.34 -0.98 -2.57
N VAL A 143 33.48 -1.47 -1.67
CA VAL A 143 32.05 -1.73 -1.93
C VAL A 143 31.20 -0.65 -1.29
N ARG A 144 30.38 0.02 -2.07
CA ARG A 144 29.38 0.97 -1.51
C ARG A 144 28.38 0.21 -0.67
N LEU A 145 28.27 0.54 0.61
CA LEU A 145 27.33 -0.08 1.54
C LEU A 145 26.10 0.80 1.77
N VAL A 146 24.92 0.21 1.61
CA VAL A 146 23.65 0.80 2.04
C VAL A 146 22.97 -0.14 3.04
N ILE A 147 22.67 0.38 4.21
CA ILE A 147 21.91 -0.31 5.26
C ILE A 147 20.48 0.20 5.19
N ALA A 148 19.58 -0.62 4.67
CA ALA A 148 18.17 -0.28 4.46
C ALA A 148 17.34 -0.64 5.69
N ARG A 149 16.98 0.35 6.54
CA ARG A 149 16.07 0.16 7.69
C ARG A 149 14.63 0.17 7.20
N LEU A 150 14.02 -1.02 7.12
CA LEU A 150 12.65 -1.17 6.62
C LEU A 150 11.62 -0.86 7.70
N GLY A 151 10.59 -0.09 7.33
CA GLY A 151 9.31 -0.06 8.04
C GLY A 151 8.47 -1.32 7.79
N ILE A 152 7.24 -1.31 8.27
CA ILE A 152 6.27 -2.39 8.00
C ILE A 152 5.91 -2.35 6.52
N VAL A 153 6.26 -3.40 5.79
CA VAL A 153 5.97 -3.48 4.35
C VAL A 153 4.54 -3.93 4.14
N LEU A 154 3.76 -3.10 3.46
CA LEU A 154 2.35 -3.33 3.18
C LEU A 154 2.14 -3.62 1.69
N SER A 155 1.30 -4.63 1.41
CA SER A 155 0.83 -4.95 0.07
C SER A 155 -0.56 -5.58 0.15
N THR A 156 -1.37 -5.39 -0.89
CA THR A 156 -2.74 -5.91 -0.97
C THR A 156 -2.79 -7.40 -1.36
N ASP A 157 -1.70 -7.94 -1.87
CA ASP A 157 -1.57 -9.32 -2.36
C ASP A 157 -0.89 -10.29 -1.37
N GLY A 158 -0.59 -9.82 -0.15
CA GLY A 158 0.00 -10.67 0.88
C GLY A 158 0.71 -9.93 2.02
N GLY A 159 1.60 -10.63 2.71
CA GLY A 159 2.44 -10.07 3.76
C GLY A 159 1.70 -9.69 5.05
N ALA A 160 2.15 -8.61 5.69
CA ALA A 160 1.59 -8.16 6.97
C ALA A 160 0.12 -7.71 6.85
N LEU A 161 -0.21 -7.01 5.77
CA LEU A 161 -1.57 -6.51 5.54
C LEU A 161 -2.57 -7.64 5.36
N GLU A 162 -2.25 -8.68 4.57
CA GLU A 162 -3.13 -9.83 4.38
C GLU A 162 -3.40 -10.57 5.70
N GLN A 163 -2.38 -10.74 6.55
CA GLN A 163 -2.55 -11.36 7.86
C GLN A 163 -3.51 -10.55 8.74
N MET A 164 -3.37 -9.22 8.77
CA MET A 164 -4.28 -8.33 9.50
C MET A 164 -5.70 -8.39 8.93
N LEU A 165 -5.85 -8.39 7.60
CA LEU A 165 -7.14 -8.49 6.92
C LEU A 165 -7.82 -9.84 7.15
N ARG A 166 -7.08 -10.94 7.19
CA ARG A 166 -7.63 -12.27 7.48
C ARG A 166 -8.32 -12.30 8.84
N ILE A 167 -7.68 -11.73 9.86
CA ILE A 167 -8.27 -11.63 11.21
C ILE A 167 -9.51 -10.73 11.18
N GLN A 168 -9.45 -9.58 10.52
CA GLN A 168 -10.58 -8.64 10.43
C GLN A 168 -11.76 -9.19 9.63
N ARG A 169 -11.51 -9.89 8.51
CA ARG A 169 -12.57 -10.56 7.71
C ARG A 169 -13.29 -11.63 8.51
N PHE A 170 -12.55 -12.41 9.30
CA PHE A 170 -13.13 -13.45 10.15
C PHE A 170 -13.94 -12.86 11.30
N SER A 171 -13.40 -11.86 12.01
CA SER A 171 -14.06 -11.23 13.17
C SER A 171 -15.10 -10.16 12.78
N ARG A 172 -15.07 -9.64 11.54
CA ARG A 172 -15.80 -8.44 11.08
C ARG A 172 -15.55 -7.20 11.94
N MET A 173 -14.42 -7.16 12.63
CA MET A 173 -14.01 -6.08 13.52
C MET A 173 -12.60 -5.59 13.15
N GLY A 174 -12.41 -4.27 13.14
CA GLY A 174 -11.09 -3.65 13.09
C GLY A 174 -10.39 -3.84 14.43
N ILE A 175 -9.10 -4.18 14.42
CA ILE A 175 -8.34 -4.42 15.64
C ILE A 175 -7.38 -3.28 15.88
N VAL A 176 -7.54 -2.64 17.05
CA VAL A 176 -6.59 -1.69 17.60
C VAL A 176 -5.73 -2.41 18.65
N ILE A 177 -4.41 -2.33 18.50
CA ILE A 177 -3.45 -3.02 19.37
C ILE A 177 -3.12 -2.12 20.57
N GLY A 178 -3.45 -2.56 21.79
CA GLY A 178 -3.25 -1.77 23.00
C GLY A 178 -4.01 -0.45 22.96
N SER A 179 -3.31 0.66 23.23
CA SER A 179 -3.87 2.01 23.11
C SER A 179 -3.99 2.49 21.66
N GLY A 180 -3.27 1.85 20.73
CA GLY A 180 -3.16 2.28 19.33
C GLY A 180 -2.37 3.58 19.13
N ARG A 181 -1.73 4.11 20.17
CA ARG A 181 -0.95 5.36 20.10
C ARG A 181 0.47 5.17 19.58
N GLN A 182 0.96 3.92 19.59
CA GLN A 182 2.29 3.60 19.05
C GLN A 182 2.38 3.97 17.58
N SER A 183 3.54 4.48 17.18
CA SER A 183 3.84 4.85 15.81
C SER A 183 3.80 3.62 14.90
N PHE A 184 3.37 3.84 13.68
CA PHE A 184 3.25 2.81 12.65
C PHE A 184 4.03 3.25 11.41
N SER A 185 5.36 3.06 11.45
CA SER A 185 6.24 3.34 10.31
C SER A 185 6.09 2.25 9.27
N TRP A 186 5.63 2.62 8.08
CA TRP A 186 5.25 1.70 7.01
C TRP A 186 5.83 2.13 5.66
N ILE A 187 5.82 1.23 4.69
CA ILE A 187 6.08 1.50 3.29
C ILE A 187 5.25 0.56 2.42
N SER A 188 4.79 1.02 1.25
CA SER A 188 4.16 0.13 0.27
C SER A 188 5.20 -0.78 -0.40
N MET A 189 4.81 -2.00 -0.79
CA MET A 189 5.69 -2.90 -1.55
C MET A 189 6.17 -2.25 -2.86
N ALA A 190 5.30 -1.51 -3.53
CA ALA A 190 5.65 -0.82 -4.77
C ALA A 190 6.74 0.24 -4.55
N ASP A 191 6.58 1.09 -3.52
CA ASP A 191 7.59 2.09 -3.19
C ASP A 191 8.86 1.47 -2.63
N LEU A 192 8.77 0.35 -1.92
CA LEU A 192 9.94 -0.40 -1.48
C LEU A 192 10.77 -0.89 -2.69
N CYS A 193 10.16 -1.56 -3.67
CA CYS A 193 10.87 -2.02 -4.85
C CYS A 193 11.51 -0.86 -5.63
N ARG A 194 10.78 0.27 -5.77
CA ARG A 194 11.29 1.48 -6.41
C ARG A 194 12.42 2.13 -5.62
N SER A 195 12.38 2.10 -4.29
CA SER A 195 13.46 2.65 -3.46
C SER A 195 14.75 1.84 -3.56
N PHE A 196 14.67 0.52 -3.72
CA PHE A 196 15.84 -0.30 -4.02
C PHE A 196 16.47 0.04 -5.39
N ASP A 197 15.65 0.19 -6.43
CA ASP A 197 16.13 0.62 -7.75
C ASP A 197 16.72 2.02 -7.69
N PHE A 198 16.08 2.95 -6.99
CA PHE A 198 16.58 4.30 -6.77
C PHE A 198 17.96 4.30 -6.10
N VAL A 199 18.13 3.52 -5.03
CA VAL A 199 19.44 3.34 -4.37
C VAL A 199 20.50 2.79 -5.32
N ILE A 200 20.15 1.88 -6.20
CA ILE A 200 21.06 1.31 -7.20
C ILE A 200 21.50 2.38 -8.20
N GLN A 201 20.59 3.23 -8.65
CA GLN A 201 20.82 4.27 -9.65
C GLN A 201 21.53 5.52 -9.07
N GLU A 202 21.37 5.80 -7.75
CA GLU A 202 21.94 6.97 -7.10
C GLU A 202 23.28 6.62 -6.41
N PRO A 203 24.44 6.91 -7.05
CA PRO A 203 25.75 6.47 -6.56
C PRO A 203 26.19 7.16 -5.27
N HIS A 204 25.66 8.35 -4.97
CA HIS A 204 26.02 9.12 -3.77
C HIS A 204 25.22 8.71 -2.53
N LEU A 205 24.15 7.92 -2.70
CA LEU A 205 23.33 7.43 -1.59
C LEU A 205 24.01 6.23 -0.92
N GLN A 206 24.54 6.43 0.29
CA GLN A 206 25.28 5.42 1.06
C GLN A 206 24.99 5.48 2.56
N GLY A 207 25.44 4.45 3.29
CA GLY A 207 25.22 4.31 4.73
C GLY A 207 23.78 3.93 5.08
N VAL A 208 23.28 4.39 6.21
CA VAL A 208 21.90 4.09 6.64
C VAL A 208 20.88 4.84 5.80
N VAL A 209 19.81 4.15 5.40
CA VAL A 209 18.68 4.69 4.64
C VAL A 209 17.39 4.13 5.24
N ASN A 210 16.49 4.99 5.67
CA ASN A 210 15.17 4.60 6.17
C ASN A 210 14.20 4.39 5.00
N MET A 211 13.78 3.15 4.79
CA MET A 211 12.78 2.78 3.79
C MET A 211 11.40 2.75 4.44
N VAL A 212 10.85 3.94 4.63
CA VAL A 212 9.52 4.19 5.20
C VAL A 212 8.78 5.24 4.37
N SER A 213 7.44 5.23 4.43
CA SER A 213 6.61 6.32 3.89
C SER A 213 6.85 7.62 4.65
N PRO A 214 6.76 8.79 4.00
CA PRO A 214 6.92 10.08 4.66
C PRO A 214 5.80 10.41 5.66
N GLN A 215 4.62 9.79 5.50
CA GLN A 215 3.49 9.98 6.40
C GLN A 215 3.73 9.27 7.74
N GLN A 216 3.70 10.03 8.82
CA GLN A 216 3.76 9.50 10.16
C GLN A 216 2.36 9.26 10.72
N ILE A 217 2.04 8.03 11.04
CA ILE A 217 0.74 7.61 11.55
C ILE A 217 0.87 6.77 12.80
N THR A 218 -0.23 6.69 13.56
CA THR A 218 -0.35 5.76 14.68
C THR A 218 -1.00 4.45 14.22
N GLN A 219 -0.86 3.39 15.01
CA GLN A 219 -1.53 2.12 14.75
C GLN A 219 -3.07 2.27 14.77
N ARG A 220 -3.61 3.17 15.59
CA ARG A 220 -5.05 3.50 15.60
C ARG A 220 -5.50 4.15 14.30
N HIS A 221 -4.70 5.08 13.77
CA HIS A 221 -4.99 5.70 12.48
C HIS A 221 -4.99 4.66 11.36
N PHE A 222 -3.95 3.81 11.30
CA PHE A 222 -3.89 2.70 10.36
C PHE A 222 -5.12 1.78 10.46
N ALA A 223 -5.51 1.37 11.69
CA ALA A 223 -6.67 0.51 11.91
C ALA A 223 -7.99 1.18 11.45
N SER A 224 -8.12 2.51 11.65
CA SER A 224 -9.26 3.28 11.18
C SER A 224 -9.34 3.33 9.65
N VAL A 225 -8.21 3.62 8.99
CA VAL A 225 -8.12 3.64 7.53
C VAL A 225 -8.44 2.25 6.95
N LEU A 226 -7.88 1.20 7.55
CA LEU A 226 -8.14 -0.17 7.15
C LEU A 226 -9.62 -0.55 7.34
N ALA A 227 -10.24 -0.16 8.44
CA ALA A 227 -11.66 -0.38 8.68
C ALA A 227 -12.55 0.34 7.64
N LYS A 228 -12.21 1.59 7.28
CA LYS A 228 -12.88 2.32 6.21
C LYS A 228 -12.74 1.62 4.85
N ALA A 229 -11.52 1.17 4.50
CA ALA A 229 -11.25 0.51 3.21
C ALA A 229 -12.07 -0.76 3.00
N TYR A 230 -12.32 -1.50 4.07
CA TYR A 230 -12.99 -2.81 4.01
C TYR A 230 -14.40 -2.82 4.58
N ASP A 231 -15.01 -1.64 4.77
CA ASP A 231 -16.38 -1.45 5.27
C ASP A 231 -16.65 -2.14 6.63
N ILE A 232 -15.65 -2.10 7.51
CA ILE A 232 -15.72 -2.68 8.85
C ILE A 232 -16.30 -1.63 9.80
N ARG A 233 -17.47 -1.93 10.39
CA ARG A 233 -18.23 -0.97 11.21
C ARG A 233 -17.73 -0.82 12.64
N TRP A 234 -17.08 -1.84 13.18
CA TRP A 234 -16.70 -1.89 14.59
C TRP A 234 -15.20 -2.04 14.73
N THR A 235 -14.59 -1.27 15.61
CA THR A 235 -13.20 -1.43 16.00
C THR A 235 -13.12 -1.86 17.46
N LEU A 236 -12.33 -2.91 17.73
CA LEU A 236 -12.08 -3.44 19.05
C LEU A 236 -10.63 -3.17 19.46
N SER A 237 -10.42 -2.55 20.63
CA SER A 237 -9.10 -2.42 21.21
C SER A 237 -8.76 -3.65 22.03
N LEU A 238 -7.77 -4.42 21.60
CA LEU A 238 -7.27 -5.59 22.32
C LEU A 238 -6.08 -5.16 23.19
N PRO A 239 -6.09 -5.46 24.50
CA PRO A 239 -5.01 -5.04 25.42
C PRO A 239 -3.68 -5.70 25.03
N SER A 240 -2.56 -5.00 25.25
CA SER A 240 -1.21 -5.49 24.94
C SER A 240 -0.87 -6.81 25.66
N SER A 241 -1.50 -7.08 26.81
CA SER A 241 -1.38 -8.36 27.55
C SER A 241 -1.87 -9.56 26.75
N PHE A 242 -2.90 -9.39 25.92
CA PHE A 242 -3.41 -10.42 25.02
C PHE A 242 -2.33 -10.85 24.01
N PHE A 243 -1.67 -9.89 23.39
CA PHE A 243 -0.58 -10.16 22.43
C PHE A 243 0.64 -10.74 23.12
N ARG A 244 0.95 -10.33 24.37
CA ARG A 244 2.03 -10.91 25.17
C ARG A 244 1.76 -12.39 25.51
N LEU A 245 0.52 -12.76 25.77
CA LEU A 245 0.14 -14.16 26.00
C LEU A 245 0.36 -15.03 24.75
N LEU A 246 0.00 -14.52 23.58
CA LEU A 246 0.10 -15.25 22.31
C LEU A 246 1.56 -15.34 21.81
N LEU A 247 2.27 -14.21 21.77
CA LEU A 247 3.57 -14.06 21.11
C LEU A 247 4.75 -14.01 22.10
N GLY A 248 4.48 -14.02 23.41
CA GLY A 248 5.51 -13.90 24.44
C GLY A 248 6.24 -12.56 24.33
N LYS A 249 7.57 -12.59 24.46
CA LYS A 249 8.41 -11.38 24.29
C LYS A 249 8.38 -10.81 22.86
N GLY A 250 7.93 -11.59 21.88
CA GLY A 250 7.73 -11.13 20.51
C GLY A 250 6.64 -10.09 20.36
N ALA A 251 5.72 -9.96 21.31
CA ALA A 251 4.65 -8.95 21.23
C ALA A 251 5.17 -7.50 21.12
N SER A 252 6.40 -7.23 21.53
CA SER A 252 7.00 -5.87 21.47
C SER A 252 6.98 -5.30 20.04
N PHE A 253 7.20 -6.10 18.99
CA PHE A 253 7.16 -5.61 17.62
C PHE A 253 5.77 -5.09 17.17
N LEU A 254 4.70 -5.46 17.88
CA LEU A 254 3.34 -4.98 17.63
C LEU A 254 2.92 -3.85 18.58
N THR A 255 3.43 -3.85 19.80
CA THR A 255 3.00 -2.95 20.88
C THR A 255 3.88 -1.73 21.05
N GLU A 256 5.10 -1.77 20.50
CA GLU A 256 6.06 -0.69 20.46
C GLU A 256 6.23 -0.22 19.02
N GLY A 257 6.22 1.07 18.79
CA GLY A 257 6.37 1.63 17.44
C GLY A 257 7.41 2.74 17.47
N GLN A 258 8.18 2.86 16.39
CA GLN A 258 9.19 3.89 16.23
C GLN A 258 8.68 4.96 15.26
N THR A 259 8.86 6.23 15.59
CA THR A 259 8.56 7.34 14.69
C THR A 259 9.80 7.64 13.86
N VAL A 260 9.76 7.30 12.57
CA VAL A 260 10.93 7.35 11.70
C VAL A 260 10.62 8.11 10.43
N ARG A 261 11.56 9.02 10.04
CA ARG A 261 11.46 9.80 8.79
C ARG A 261 12.46 9.28 7.74
N PRO A 262 12.06 9.28 6.45
CA PRO A 262 12.95 8.91 5.34
C PRO A 262 13.72 10.13 4.83
N THR A 263 14.50 10.79 5.68
CA THR A 263 15.14 12.09 5.38
C THR A 263 16.09 11.97 4.19
N LYS A 264 16.88 10.87 4.11
CA LYS A 264 17.80 10.67 2.99
C LYS A 264 17.07 10.42 1.65
N LEU A 265 16.13 9.48 1.60
CA LEU A 265 15.40 9.21 0.36
C LEU A 265 14.72 10.47 -0.17
N SER A 266 14.06 11.24 0.72
CA SER A 266 13.41 12.49 0.35
C SER A 266 14.42 13.55 -0.09
N GLY A 267 15.55 13.66 0.62
CA GLY A 267 16.62 14.63 0.31
C GLY A 267 17.33 14.37 -1.03
N PHE A 268 17.42 13.11 -1.45
CA PHE A 268 17.92 12.72 -2.76
C PHE A 268 16.86 12.78 -3.89
N GLY A 269 15.62 13.17 -3.56
CA GLY A 269 14.56 13.37 -4.57
C GLY A 269 13.73 12.12 -4.88
N PHE A 270 13.73 11.09 -4.02
CA PHE A 270 12.86 9.95 -4.21
C PHE A 270 11.38 10.34 -4.09
N THR A 271 10.60 10.00 -5.10
CA THR A 271 9.16 10.29 -5.17
C THR A 271 8.34 9.06 -4.84
N TYR A 272 7.47 9.14 -3.84
CA TYR A 272 6.59 8.06 -3.42
C TYR A 272 5.32 8.03 -4.27
N VAL A 273 4.95 6.84 -4.76
CA VAL A 273 3.62 6.61 -5.36
C VAL A 273 2.56 6.65 -4.28
N TYR A 274 2.84 6.01 -3.14
CA TYR A 274 1.95 5.94 -1.99
C TYR A 274 2.53 6.71 -0.81
N SER A 275 2.50 8.05 -0.88
CA SER A 275 3.01 8.92 0.19
C SER A 275 2.14 8.87 1.46
N THR A 276 0.87 8.46 1.35
CA THR A 276 -0.08 8.31 2.48
C THR A 276 -0.74 6.94 2.48
N ILE A 277 -1.15 6.49 3.67
CA ILE A 277 -1.82 5.20 3.85
C ILE A 277 -3.19 5.17 3.16
N GLU A 278 -3.86 6.31 3.08
CA GLU A 278 -5.12 6.49 2.38
C GLU A 278 -4.96 6.20 0.89
N LYS A 279 -3.92 6.78 0.25
CA LYS A 279 -3.57 6.48 -1.15
C LYS A 279 -3.26 5.00 -1.34
N MET A 280 -2.47 4.42 -0.44
CA MET A 280 -2.13 2.99 -0.54
C MET A 280 -3.35 2.09 -0.40
N MET A 281 -4.30 2.44 0.47
CA MET A 281 -5.55 1.70 0.66
C MET A 281 -6.62 2.06 -0.37
N HIS A 282 -6.29 2.91 -1.35
CA HIS A 282 -7.26 3.46 -2.31
C HIS A 282 -8.47 4.09 -1.62
N ILE A 283 -8.24 4.65 -0.44
CA ILE A 283 -9.23 5.49 0.24
C ILE A 283 -8.93 6.91 -0.19
N ILE A 284 -9.52 7.29 -1.27
CA ILE A 284 -9.54 8.69 -1.64
C ILE A 284 -10.63 9.32 -0.76
N ASP A 285 -10.22 10.25 0.09
CA ASP A 285 -11.17 11.10 0.80
C ASP A 285 -11.68 12.14 -0.22
N TYR A 286 -12.57 11.67 -1.09
CA TYR A 286 -13.13 12.52 -2.13
C TYR A 286 -13.93 13.63 -1.48
N GLN A 287 -13.51 14.86 -1.74
CA GLN A 287 -14.40 15.99 -1.53
C GLN A 287 -15.60 15.80 -2.43
N THR A 288 -16.77 15.71 -1.84
CA THR A 288 -18.03 15.70 -2.53
C THR A 288 -18.60 17.12 -2.54
N ILE A 289 -19.56 17.39 -3.41
CA ILE A 289 -20.25 18.67 -3.43
C ILE A 289 -20.80 19.03 -2.03
N HIS A 290 -20.74 20.34 -1.73
CA HIS A 290 -21.18 20.87 -0.42
C HIS A 290 -22.65 21.25 -0.37
N ASN A 291 -23.35 21.24 -1.49
CA ASN A 291 -24.76 21.52 -1.57
C ASN A 291 -25.42 20.64 -2.64
N LEU A 292 -26.57 20.06 -2.32
CA LEU A 292 -27.35 19.23 -3.22
C LEU A 292 -28.84 19.53 -3.07
N ASP A 293 -29.41 20.16 -4.09
CA ASP A 293 -30.86 20.24 -4.24
C ASP A 293 -31.37 18.91 -4.81
N VAL A 294 -31.84 18.02 -3.93
CA VAL A 294 -32.30 16.68 -4.32
C VAL A 294 -33.39 16.72 -5.38
N PRO A 295 -34.46 17.54 -5.28
CA PRO A 295 -35.45 17.73 -6.35
C PRO A 295 -34.85 18.03 -7.71
N ARG A 296 -33.89 18.95 -7.80
CA ARG A 296 -33.21 19.30 -9.08
C ARG A 296 -32.36 18.17 -9.63
N TYR A 297 -31.81 17.33 -8.77
CA TYR A 297 -30.98 16.19 -9.17
C TYR A 297 -31.83 15.04 -9.76
N MET A 298 -33.11 14.98 -9.47
CA MET A 298 -34.03 13.93 -9.98
C MET A 298 -34.19 13.99 -11.51
N GLY A 299 -34.83 12.98 -12.07
CA GLY A 299 -35.06 12.83 -13.49
C GLY A 299 -34.01 11.97 -14.19
N GLN A 300 -33.84 12.13 -15.48
CA GLN A 300 -33.00 11.30 -16.35
C GLN A 300 -31.58 11.83 -16.43
N TRP A 301 -30.62 10.89 -16.40
CA TRP A 301 -29.19 11.12 -16.60
C TRP A 301 -28.65 10.08 -17.57
N TYR A 302 -28.05 10.51 -18.67
CA TYR A 302 -27.34 9.66 -19.61
C TYR A 302 -25.92 9.42 -19.13
N GLU A 303 -25.45 8.17 -19.20
CA GLU A 303 -24.07 7.83 -18.92
C GLU A 303 -23.18 8.20 -20.12
N ILE A 304 -22.29 9.16 -19.94
CA ILE A 304 -21.34 9.58 -20.99
C ILE A 304 -20.09 8.72 -20.98
N ALA A 305 -19.58 8.43 -19.78
CA ALA A 305 -18.43 7.58 -19.61
C ALA A 305 -18.47 6.86 -18.26
N ARG A 306 -17.78 5.72 -18.17
CA ARG A 306 -17.62 4.97 -16.93
C ARG A 306 -16.27 4.28 -16.84
N PHE A 307 -15.85 3.91 -15.63
CA PHE A 307 -14.89 2.83 -15.48
C PHE A 307 -15.57 1.48 -15.72
N GLU A 308 -14.89 0.60 -16.47
CA GLU A 308 -15.49 -0.71 -16.76
C GLU A 308 -15.72 -1.49 -15.46
N ASN A 309 -16.94 -1.95 -15.28
CA ASN A 309 -17.33 -2.74 -14.13
C ASN A 309 -18.15 -3.98 -14.57
N ARG A 310 -18.19 -5.00 -13.70
CA ARG A 310 -18.84 -6.27 -14.03
C ARG A 310 -20.33 -6.20 -14.30
N PHE A 311 -21.02 -5.14 -13.83
CA PHE A 311 -22.47 -5.01 -13.94
C PHE A 311 -22.90 -4.39 -15.26
N GLU A 312 -22.04 -3.54 -15.84
CA GLU A 312 -22.33 -2.73 -17.03
C GLU A 312 -21.41 -3.10 -18.20
N LYS A 313 -20.67 -4.21 -18.08
CA LYS A 313 -19.72 -4.66 -19.10
C LYS A 313 -20.42 -4.87 -20.45
N GLY A 314 -19.95 -4.14 -21.49
CA GLY A 314 -20.48 -4.19 -22.84
C GLY A 314 -21.87 -3.58 -23.00
N MET A 315 -22.36 -2.78 -22.01
CA MET A 315 -23.62 -2.05 -22.15
C MET A 315 -23.43 -0.74 -22.94
N THR A 316 -24.44 -0.41 -23.75
CA THR A 316 -24.58 0.85 -24.49
C THR A 316 -25.93 1.49 -24.16
N HIS A 317 -26.13 2.76 -24.54
CA HIS A 317 -27.38 3.50 -24.32
C HIS A 317 -27.80 3.48 -22.83
N VAL A 318 -26.81 3.60 -21.94
CA VAL A 318 -27.04 3.51 -20.49
C VAL A 318 -27.62 4.82 -19.97
N MET A 319 -28.69 4.71 -19.18
CA MET A 319 -29.41 5.83 -18.60
C MET A 319 -29.85 5.49 -17.18
N ALA A 320 -29.75 6.45 -16.27
CA ALA A 320 -30.28 6.37 -14.91
C ALA A 320 -31.44 7.34 -14.72
N THR A 321 -32.56 6.87 -14.18
CA THR A 321 -33.68 7.72 -13.81
C THR A 321 -33.87 7.71 -12.31
N TYR A 322 -33.81 8.89 -11.69
CA TYR A 322 -34.04 9.09 -10.26
C TYR A 322 -35.41 9.70 -10.01
N THR A 323 -36.16 9.17 -9.07
CA THR A 323 -37.50 9.67 -8.70
C THR A 323 -37.62 9.85 -7.21
N LEU A 324 -37.90 11.08 -6.77
CA LEU A 324 -38.20 11.40 -5.37
C LEU A 324 -39.67 11.17 -5.11
N HIS A 325 -39.98 10.34 -4.13
CA HIS A 325 -41.36 10.07 -3.71
C HIS A 325 -41.79 11.02 -2.58
N PRO A 326 -43.10 11.24 -2.38
CA PRO A 326 -43.61 12.11 -1.32
C PRO A 326 -43.18 11.73 0.10
N ASN A 327 -42.80 10.46 0.31
CA ASN A 327 -42.29 9.97 1.59
C ASN A 327 -40.75 10.16 1.77
N GLY A 328 -40.09 10.96 0.91
CA GLY A 328 -38.67 11.25 0.94
C GLY A 328 -37.77 10.12 0.41
N ARG A 329 -38.33 9.02 -0.09
CA ARG A 329 -37.56 7.94 -0.69
C ARG A 329 -37.20 8.26 -2.13
N ILE A 330 -36.01 7.84 -2.56
CA ILE A 330 -35.57 7.99 -3.93
C ILE A 330 -35.53 6.58 -4.56
N SER A 331 -36.26 6.38 -5.65
CA SER A 331 -36.12 5.21 -6.50
C SER A 331 -35.14 5.51 -7.64
N VAL A 332 -34.42 4.47 -8.09
CA VAL A 332 -33.44 4.54 -9.17
C VAL A 332 -33.78 3.45 -10.18
N LEU A 333 -33.85 3.81 -11.43
CA LEU A 333 -33.98 2.87 -12.55
C LEU A 333 -32.79 3.07 -13.47
N ASN A 334 -31.94 2.05 -13.56
CA ASN A 334 -30.86 1.99 -14.56
C ASN A 334 -31.34 1.15 -15.73
N GLU A 335 -31.17 1.67 -16.95
CA GLU A 335 -31.53 1.03 -18.21
C GLU A 335 -30.34 1.08 -19.17
N GLY A 336 -30.22 0.09 -20.06
CA GLY A 336 -29.20 0.09 -21.11
C GLY A 336 -29.35 -1.12 -22.01
N LEU A 337 -28.68 -1.10 -23.14
CA LEU A 337 -28.66 -2.20 -24.10
C LEU A 337 -27.42 -3.07 -23.88
N GLN A 338 -27.60 -4.38 -23.73
CA GLN A 338 -26.50 -5.34 -23.68
C GLN A 338 -26.72 -6.37 -24.80
N ALA A 339 -25.83 -6.41 -25.76
CA ALA A 339 -25.97 -7.22 -26.98
C ALA A 339 -27.35 -6.99 -27.70
N GLY A 340 -27.81 -5.73 -27.76
CA GLY A 340 -29.09 -5.35 -28.38
C GLY A 340 -30.32 -5.62 -27.51
N VAL A 341 -30.18 -6.19 -26.32
CA VAL A 341 -31.30 -6.50 -25.42
C VAL A 341 -31.38 -5.46 -24.31
N LEU A 342 -32.56 -4.86 -24.14
CA LEU A 342 -32.81 -3.88 -23.06
C LEU A 342 -32.73 -4.57 -21.70
N LYS A 343 -31.83 -4.09 -20.85
CA LYS A 343 -31.68 -4.48 -19.45
C LYS A 343 -32.17 -3.36 -18.55
N LYS A 344 -32.85 -3.73 -17.45
CA LYS A 344 -33.34 -2.79 -16.44
C LYS A 344 -32.98 -3.27 -15.04
N ALA A 345 -32.51 -2.34 -14.22
CA ALA A 345 -32.22 -2.60 -12.81
C ALA A 345 -32.90 -1.56 -11.93
N TRP A 346 -33.76 -2.04 -11.02
CA TRP A 346 -34.45 -1.18 -10.05
C TRP A 346 -33.69 -1.12 -8.75
N GLY A 347 -33.48 0.09 -8.25
CA GLY A 347 -32.80 0.36 -7.02
C GLY A 347 -33.50 1.43 -6.20
N LYS A 348 -32.87 1.71 -5.06
CA LYS A 348 -33.30 2.79 -4.15
C LYS A 348 -32.07 3.53 -3.68
N ALA A 349 -32.20 4.85 -3.51
CA ALA A 349 -31.17 5.69 -2.94
C ALA A 349 -31.63 6.33 -1.64
N LYS A 350 -30.67 6.72 -0.81
CA LYS A 350 -30.89 7.53 0.38
C LYS A 350 -29.70 8.45 0.62
N GLN A 351 -29.92 9.57 1.27
CA GLN A 351 -28.92 10.53 1.72
C GLN A 351 -28.79 10.38 3.25
N PRO A 352 -27.73 9.72 3.77
CA PRO A 352 -27.63 9.43 5.20
C PRO A 352 -27.37 10.63 6.08
N ASP A 353 -26.69 11.67 5.55
CA ASP A 353 -26.26 12.86 6.27
C ASP A 353 -26.36 14.08 5.35
N PRO A 354 -27.59 14.59 5.13
CA PRO A 354 -27.81 15.69 4.19
C PRO A 354 -27.21 17.02 4.65
N GLU A 355 -27.04 17.24 5.95
CA GLU A 355 -26.54 18.50 6.50
C GLU A 355 -25.02 18.63 6.37
N ASN A 356 -24.28 17.58 6.72
CA ASN A 356 -22.81 17.65 6.74
C ASN A 356 -22.15 17.06 5.48
N ASN A 357 -22.82 16.12 4.80
CA ASN A 357 -22.29 15.41 3.64
C ASN A 357 -23.34 15.29 2.52
N PRO A 358 -23.84 16.40 1.96
CA PRO A 358 -24.95 16.36 1.00
C PRO A 358 -24.65 15.57 -0.27
N GLY A 359 -23.40 15.55 -0.74
CA GLY A 359 -22.96 14.78 -1.91
C GLY A 359 -22.72 13.30 -1.67
N LYS A 360 -22.85 12.80 -0.42
CA LYS A 360 -22.63 11.38 -0.09
C LYS A 360 -23.96 10.66 0.05
N LEU A 361 -24.39 9.99 -1.01
CA LEU A 361 -25.58 9.15 -1.04
C LEU A 361 -25.18 7.67 -0.93
N LYS A 362 -26.22 6.84 -0.75
CA LYS A 362 -26.09 5.37 -0.82
C LYS A 362 -27.14 4.81 -1.75
N VAL A 363 -26.78 3.89 -2.63
CA VAL A 363 -27.67 3.27 -3.62
C VAL A 363 -27.65 1.75 -3.45
N ALA A 364 -28.82 1.11 -3.51
CA ALA A 364 -28.98 -0.33 -3.45
C ALA A 364 -29.84 -0.84 -4.60
N PHE A 365 -29.29 -1.76 -5.38
CA PHE A 365 -29.98 -2.49 -6.45
C PHE A 365 -30.39 -3.90 -6.03
N PHE A 366 -29.90 -4.38 -4.90
CA PHE A 366 -30.23 -5.69 -4.39
C PHE A 366 -30.58 -5.64 -2.91
N TRP A 367 -31.82 -5.91 -2.56
CA TRP A 367 -32.40 -5.98 -1.22
C TRP A 367 -31.98 -4.84 -0.26
N ARG A 368 -31.01 -5.07 0.64
CA ARG A 368 -30.54 -4.10 1.66
C ARG A 368 -29.05 -3.78 1.53
N PHE A 369 -28.38 -4.24 0.48
CA PHE A 369 -26.95 -3.97 0.26
C PHE A 369 -26.76 -2.61 -0.39
N PHE A 370 -26.50 -1.59 0.43
CA PHE A 370 -26.23 -0.24 -0.02
C PHE A 370 -24.76 -0.07 -0.34
N ALA A 371 -24.46 0.35 -1.56
CA ALA A 371 -23.15 0.83 -2.01
C ALA A 371 -23.07 2.36 -1.86
N ASP A 372 -21.86 2.87 -1.74
CA ASP A 372 -21.63 4.31 -1.75
C ASP A 372 -21.88 4.88 -3.15
N TYR A 373 -22.51 6.05 -3.17
CA TYR A 373 -22.75 6.85 -4.35
C TYR A 373 -22.40 8.29 -4.00
N TYR A 374 -21.26 8.76 -4.48
CA TYR A 374 -20.70 10.06 -4.18
C TYR A 374 -20.79 10.94 -5.40
N ILE A 375 -21.26 12.18 -5.22
CA ILE A 375 -21.27 13.21 -6.25
C ILE A 375 -20.03 14.07 -6.00
N PHE A 376 -19.03 13.93 -6.87
CA PHE A 376 -17.75 14.64 -6.75
C PHE A 376 -17.80 16.01 -7.39
N GLU A 377 -18.47 16.08 -8.55
CA GLU A 377 -18.67 17.30 -9.32
C GLU A 377 -20.12 17.36 -9.78
N LEU A 378 -20.71 18.53 -9.74
CA LEU A 378 -22.06 18.79 -10.22
C LEU A 378 -22.11 20.20 -10.80
N ASP A 379 -22.56 20.31 -12.04
CA ASP A 379 -22.82 21.60 -12.69
C ASP A 379 -23.84 22.43 -11.93
N GLU A 380 -23.65 23.74 -11.85
CA GLU A 380 -24.54 24.66 -11.14
C GLU A 380 -25.99 24.63 -11.68
N ASN A 381 -26.15 24.33 -12.98
CA ASN A 381 -27.42 24.13 -13.64
C ASN A 381 -27.89 22.69 -13.67
N TYR A 382 -27.16 21.77 -13.02
CA TYR A 382 -27.46 20.33 -12.96
C TYR A 382 -27.47 19.64 -14.35
N GLN A 383 -26.63 20.08 -15.29
CA GLN A 383 -26.55 19.52 -16.63
C GLN A 383 -25.61 18.32 -16.73
N TYR A 384 -24.54 18.29 -15.94
CA TYR A 384 -23.61 17.17 -15.88
C TYR A 384 -23.12 16.93 -14.45
N ALA A 385 -22.64 15.72 -14.19
CA ALA A 385 -22.11 15.31 -12.89
C ALA A 385 -21.00 14.27 -13.04
N VAL A 386 -20.01 14.30 -12.14
CA VAL A 386 -19.08 13.20 -11.93
C VAL A 386 -19.49 12.49 -10.65
N VAL A 387 -19.80 11.21 -10.78
CA VAL A 387 -20.24 10.39 -9.65
C VAL A 387 -19.40 9.12 -9.54
N GLY A 388 -19.33 8.58 -8.34
CA GLY A 388 -18.57 7.35 -8.11
C GLY A 388 -18.76 6.81 -6.70
N SER A 389 -17.73 6.16 -6.20
CA SER A 389 -17.73 5.62 -4.84
C SER A 389 -16.44 5.98 -4.12
N ARG A 390 -16.28 5.57 -2.86
CA ARG A 390 -14.98 5.67 -2.16
C ARG A 390 -13.90 4.76 -2.75
N SER A 391 -14.19 3.99 -3.79
CA SER A 391 -13.27 3.08 -4.47
C SER A 391 -12.94 3.60 -5.86
N GLU A 392 -11.67 3.66 -6.23
CA GLU A 392 -11.21 4.02 -7.58
C GLU A 392 -11.75 3.09 -8.69
N LYS A 393 -12.46 2.04 -8.34
CA LYS A 393 -13.02 1.07 -9.30
C LYS A 393 -14.32 1.55 -9.94
N TYR A 394 -14.94 2.60 -9.41
CA TYR A 394 -16.26 3.05 -9.82
C TYR A 394 -16.28 4.55 -10.02
N LEU A 395 -16.42 4.96 -11.25
CA LEU A 395 -16.56 6.35 -11.67
C LEU A 395 -17.46 6.41 -12.89
N TRP A 396 -18.33 7.42 -12.92
CA TRP A 396 -19.19 7.72 -14.05
C TRP A 396 -19.22 9.21 -14.32
N ILE A 397 -19.31 9.59 -15.60
CA ILE A 397 -19.69 10.92 -16.05
C ILE A 397 -21.13 10.83 -16.53
N LEU A 398 -22.00 11.60 -15.93
CA LEU A 398 -23.43 11.66 -16.25
C LEU A 398 -23.76 13.00 -16.87
N SER A 399 -24.74 13.03 -17.81
CA SER A 399 -25.24 14.25 -18.44
C SER A 399 -26.75 14.20 -18.64
N ARG A 400 -27.39 15.37 -18.67
CA ARG A 400 -28.80 15.50 -19.05
C ARG A 400 -29.03 15.32 -20.55
N SER A 401 -28.00 15.49 -21.35
CA SER A 401 -28.03 15.23 -22.79
C SER A 401 -27.19 14.00 -23.15
N LYS A 402 -27.52 13.35 -24.26
CA LYS A 402 -26.77 12.21 -24.77
C LYS A 402 -25.33 12.57 -25.17
N ASN A 403 -25.10 13.82 -25.54
CA ASN A 403 -23.81 14.34 -25.96
C ASN A 403 -23.33 15.41 -24.97
N LEU A 404 -22.07 15.31 -24.55
CA LEU A 404 -21.40 16.30 -23.72
C LEU A 404 -20.44 17.12 -24.60
N PRO A 405 -20.47 18.45 -24.58
CA PRO A 405 -19.53 19.28 -25.33
C PRO A 405 -18.08 18.93 -25.03
N ASP A 406 -17.22 18.95 -26.04
CA ASP A 406 -15.81 18.55 -25.90
C ASP A 406 -15.06 19.37 -24.86
N THR A 407 -15.34 20.68 -24.77
CA THR A 407 -14.74 21.58 -23.78
C THR A 407 -15.07 21.18 -22.36
N ILE A 408 -16.32 20.81 -22.07
CA ILE A 408 -16.75 20.31 -20.76
C ILE A 408 -16.13 18.94 -20.49
N ARG A 409 -16.07 18.07 -21.51
CA ARG A 409 -15.44 16.76 -21.37
C ARG A 409 -13.97 16.86 -20.96
N GLU A 410 -13.21 17.74 -21.63
CA GLU A 410 -11.78 17.96 -21.30
C GLU A 410 -11.60 18.53 -19.89
N GLU A 411 -12.44 19.49 -19.49
CA GLU A 411 -12.44 20.05 -18.13
C GLU A 411 -12.69 18.94 -17.08
N LEU A 412 -13.70 18.08 -17.30
CA LEU A 412 -14.01 17.01 -16.37
C LEU A 412 -12.90 15.96 -16.30
N LEU A 413 -12.25 15.64 -17.44
CA LEU A 413 -11.11 14.72 -17.44
C LEU A 413 -9.92 15.26 -16.65
N CYS A 414 -9.66 16.58 -16.73
CA CYS A 414 -8.64 17.26 -15.92
C CYS A 414 -8.99 17.16 -14.42
N LYS A 415 -10.19 17.56 -14.03
CA LYS A 415 -10.68 17.48 -12.64
C LYS A 415 -10.64 16.05 -12.10
N ILE A 416 -11.03 15.06 -12.90
CA ILE A 416 -10.96 13.63 -12.54
C ILE A 416 -9.51 13.22 -12.25
N GLY A 417 -8.54 13.70 -13.06
CA GLY A 417 -7.12 13.49 -12.81
C GLY A 417 -6.62 14.15 -11.52
N GLU A 418 -7.06 15.39 -11.24
CA GLU A 418 -6.75 16.11 -10.00
C GLU A 418 -7.32 15.41 -8.76
N MET A 419 -8.48 14.77 -8.88
CA MET A 419 -9.07 13.92 -7.84
C MET A 419 -8.29 12.62 -7.61
N GLY A 420 -7.29 12.30 -8.45
CA GLY A 420 -6.44 11.10 -8.34
C GLY A 420 -6.96 9.88 -9.08
N PHE A 421 -8.01 10.00 -9.89
CA PHE A 421 -8.45 8.94 -10.77
C PHE A 421 -7.61 8.88 -12.06
N ASP A 422 -7.40 7.69 -12.58
CA ASP A 422 -6.77 7.47 -13.89
C ASP A 422 -7.82 7.66 -14.99
N SER A 423 -7.91 8.88 -15.56
CA SER A 423 -8.89 9.22 -16.60
C SER A 423 -8.73 8.39 -17.88
N SER A 424 -7.54 7.78 -18.12
CA SER A 424 -7.32 6.91 -19.27
C SER A 424 -8.13 5.61 -19.23
N LYS A 425 -8.66 5.24 -18.06
CA LYS A 425 -9.52 4.06 -17.86
C LYS A 425 -11.00 4.31 -18.16
N LEU A 426 -11.38 5.55 -18.47
CA LEU A 426 -12.76 5.87 -18.82
C LEU A 426 -13.12 5.29 -20.18
N LEU A 427 -14.19 4.51 -20.21
CA LEU A 427 -14.84 4.03 -21.42
C LEU A 427 -16.02 4.94 -21.73
N PHE A 428 -15.99 5.56 -22.90
CA PHE A 428 -17.11 6.39 -23.37
C PHE A 428 -18.26 5.50 -23.87
N THR A 429 -19.43 5.75 -23.33
CA THR A 429 -20.64 4.96 -23.62
C THR A 429 -21.30 5.45 -24.91
N VAL A 430 -21.59 4.53 -25.83
CA VAL A 430 -22.36 4.84 -27.04
C VAL A 430 -23.79 5.17 -26.65
N GLN A 431 -24.27 6.33 -27.06
CA GLN A 431 -25.61 6.88 -26.76
C GLN A 431 -26.48 7.16 -28.00
N ASP A 432 -25.99 6.82 -29.20
CA ASP A 432 -26.66 7.07 -30.50
C ASP A 432 -27.82 6.09 -30.77
#